data_8c6b3318acf59e7b865dadc5424a58f6
#
_entry.id   8c6b3318acf59e7b865dadc5424a58f6
#
_cell.length_a   1.000
_cell.length_b   1.000
_cell.length_c   1.000
_cell.angle_alpha   90.00
_cell.angle_beta   90.00
_cell.angle_gamma   90.00
#
_symmetry.space_group_name_H-M   'P 1'
#
loop_
_entity.id
_entity.type
_entity.pdbx_description
1 polymer ?
#
loop_
_entity_poly.entity_id
_entity_poly.type
_entity_poly.pdbx_seq_one_letter_code
_entity_poly.pdbx_strand_id
1 'polypeptide(L)'
;MKMDYLKSEVKENVEICNGIYSLKVIHDTIVKPGQFYMLKPKTAFLGRPISVCEVNGNEITFVYAVVGKGTEEFKTLRNGDIIEIVGPLGNGFDTSKDYGKVALVGGGIGIAPLVELSKALRKNNEDIKMDFYGGYRDDVYLQDVLLRYVDEIRLSTNSGKYGHKGFITDILELSKYDTVLCCGPSVMMEKVVSMCKEKGINV
;
A
#
# COMPACT_ATOMS: atom_id res chain seq x y z
N MET A 1 11.64 -11.10 22.71
CA MET A 1 12.44 -10.15 21.89
C MET A 1 11.99 -8.75 22.27
N LYS A 2 12.88 -7.94 22.84
CA LYS A 2 12.53 -6.54 23.19
C LYS A 2 12.43 -5.78 21.88
N MET A 3 11.24 -5.28 21.53
CA MET A 3 11.08 -4.42 20.36
C MET A 3 11.62 -3.05 20.74
N ASP A 4 12.74 -2.67 20.16
CA ASP A 4 13.32 -1.36 20.41
C ASP A 4 12.66 -0.34 19.48
N TYR A 5 12.11 0.74 20.06
CA TYR A 5 11.62 1.87 19.30
C TYR A 5 12.79 2.67 18.75
N LEU A 6 12.76 2.87 17.44
CA LEU A 6 13.72 3.70 16.72
C LEU A 6 13.15 5.10 16.56
N LYS A 7 13.99 6.11 16.73
CA LYS A 7 13.62 7.51 16.49
C LYS A 7 13.92 7.86 15.04
N SER A 8 12.92 8.30 14.32
CA SER A 8 13.04 8.71 12.92
C SER A 8 12.59 10.15 12.76
N GLU A 9 13.36 10.93 11.99
CA GLU A 9 13.01 12.31 11.69
C GLU A 9 11.94 12.35 10.60
N VAL A 10 10.91 13.15 10.82
CA VAL A 10 9.88 13.45 9.82
C VAL A 10 10.45 14.41 8.78
N LYS A 11 10.48 13.99 7.53
CA LYS A 11 10.91 14.80 6.40
C LYS A 11 9.75 15.58 5.79
N GLU A 12 8.59 14.96 5.72
CA GLU A 12 7.39 15.51 5.12
C GLU A 12 6.16 14.82 5.70
N ASN A 13 5.07 15.56 5.84
CA ASN A 13 3.77 15.01 6.17
C ASN A 13 2.69 15.86 5.52
N VAL A 14 2.08 15.36 4.44
CA VAL A 14 1.14 16.11 3.60
C VAL A 14 -0.15 15.35 3.39
N GLU A 15 -1.25 16.06 3.33
CA GLU A 15 -2.53 15.52 2.91
C GLU A 15 -2.55 15.37 1.39
N ILE A 16 -2.66 14.12 0.91
CA ILE A 16 -2.67 13.80 -0.53
C ILE A 16 -4.08 13.64 -1.08
N CYS A 17 -5.05 13.44 -0.19
CA CYS A 17 -6.46 13.30 -0.47
C CYS A 17 -7.22 13.50 0.84
N ASN A 18 -8.51 13.79 0.80
CA ASN A 18 -9.31 14.07 1.99
C ASN A 18 -9.17 12.97 3.07
N GLY A 19 -8.51 13.33 4.18
CA GLY A 19 -8.21 12.43 5.30
C GLY A 19 -7.15 11.36 5.03
N ILE A 20 -6.44 11.41 3.90
CA ILE A 20 -5.33 10.52 3.56
C ILE A 20 -4.03 11.31 3.51
N TYR A 21 -3.05 10.88 4.27
CA TYR A 21 -1.76 11.55 4.44
C TYR A 21 -0.62 10.70 3.94
N SER A 22 0.39 11.36 3.37
CA SER A 22 1.70 10.80 3.06
C SER A 22 2.70 11.33 4.07
N LEU A 23 3.31 10.44 4.85
CA LEU A 23 4.33 10.72 5.84
C LEU A 23 5.66 10.13 5.38
N LYS A 24 6.68 10.97 5.15
CA LYS A 24 8.05 10.55 4.89
C LYS A 24 8.89 10.70 6.13
N VAL A 25 9.66 9.66 6.43
CA VAL A 25 10.62 9.66 7.53
C VAL A 25 12.01 9.24 7.04
N ILE A 26 13.04 9.73 7.71
CA ILE A 26 14.42 9.31 7.48
C ILE A 26 14.70 8.08 8.31
N HIS A 27 14.98 6.96 7.65
CA HIS A 27 15.29 5.70 8.32
C HIS A 27 16.04 4.75 7.40
N ASP A 28 17.30 4.46 7.76
CA ASP A 28 18.15 3.56 6.97
C ASP A 28 17.89 2.10 7.37
N THR A 29 17.17 1.38 6.51
CA THR A 29 16.83 -0.02 6.72
C THR A 29 16.45 -0.72 5.43
N ILE A 30 16.57 -2.05 5.43
CA ILE A 30 16.09 -2.89 4.33
C ILE A 30 14.64 -3.30 4.63
N VAL A 31 13.74 -2.96 3.74
CA VAL A 31 12.31 -3.29 3.82
C VAL A 31 11.92 -4.19 2.65
N LYS A 32 11.18 -5.26 2.94
CA LYS A 32 10.51 -6.05 1.90
C LYS A 32 9.14 -5.44 1.60
N PRO A 33 8.70 -5.39 0.34
CA PRO A 33 7.35 -4.94 0.00
C PRO A 33 6.28 -5.66 0.81
N GLY A 34 5.28 -4.93 1.29
CA GLY A 34 4.22 -5.47 2.15
C GLY A 34 4.55 -5.51 3.64
N GLN A 35 5.77 -5.18 4.06
CA GLN A 35 6.08 -4.98 5.47
C GLN A 35 5.51 -3.65 5.98
N PHE A 36 5.39 -3.54 7.30
CA PHE A 36 4.83 -2.39 7.99
C PHE A 36 5.67 -1.99 9.20
N TYR A 37 5.38 -0.83 9.75
CA TYR A 37 5.93 -0.36 11.02
C TYR A 37 4.81 -0.03 12.00
N MET A 38 5.08 -0.22 13.30
CA MET A 38 4.28 0.36 14.35
C MET A 38 4.75 1.79 14.58
N LEU A 39 3.96 2.77 14.18
CA LEU A 39 4.20 4.19 14.44
C LEU A 39 3.57 4.55 15.77
N LYS A 40 4.35 5.18 16.68
CA LYS A 40 3.92 5.49 18.03
C LYS A 40 3.45 6.94 18.15
N PRO A 41 2.16 7.16 18.45
CA PRO A 41 1.68 8.49 18.80
C PRO A 41 2.28 8.94 20.13
N LYS A 42 2.37 10.26 20.38
CA LYS A 42 2.89 10.81 21.65
C LYS A 42 1.91 10.61 22.81
N THR A 43 0.63 10.76 22.53
CA THR A 43 -0.44 10.77 23.56
C THR A 43 -1.29 9.49 23.57
N ALA A 44 -1.48 8.82 22.43
CA ALA A 44 -2.24 7.58 22.38
C ALA A 44 -1.36 6.40 22.82
N PHE A 45 -1.92 5.52 23.65
CA PHE A 45 -1.18 4.41 24.28
C PHE A 45 -0.62 3.39 23.29
N LEU A 46 -1.41 3.01 22.27
CA LEU A 46 -1.03 1.97 21.31
C LEU A 46 -0.37 2.59 20.07
N GLY A 47 0.64 1.91 19.53
CA GLY A 47 1.16 2.17 18.20
C GLY A 47 0.13 1.90 17.10
N ARG A 48 0.35 2.44 15.93
CA ARG A 48 -0.49 2.22 14.73
C ARG A 48 0.30 1.46 13.69
N PRO A 49 -0.16 0.28 13.26
CA PRO A 49 0.48 -0.45 12.17
C PRO A 49 0.20 0.29 10.86
N ILE A 50 1.26 0.77 10.23
CA ILE A 50 1.18 1.45 8.94
C ILE A 50 2.13 0.74 7.97
N SER A 51 1.59 0.27 6.85
CA SER A 51 2.36 -0.38 5.80
C SER A 51 3.31 0.61 5.12
N VAL A 52 4.48 0.10 4.75
CA VAL A 52 5.41 0.86 3.92
C VAL A 52 4.79 1.02 2.54
N CYS A 53 4.72 2.28 2.08
CA CYS A 53 4.23 2.61 0.74
C CYS A 53 5.37 2.61 -0.27
N GLU A 54 6.48 3.30 0.04
CA GLU A 54 7.63 3.38 -0.84
C GLU A 54 8.92 3.61 -0.04
N VAL A 55 10.04 3.08 -0.55
CA VAL A 55 11.37 3.28 0.00
C VAL A 55 12.28 3.90 -1.06
N ASN A 56 12.86 5.06 -0.79
CA ASN A 56 13.79 5.74 -1.69
C ASN A 56 15.08 6.13 -0.93
N GLY A 57 16.15 5.36 -1.13
CA GLY A 57 17.37 5.51 -0.35
C GLY A 57 17.10 5.27 1.15
N ASN A 58 17.35 6.28 1.97
CA ASN A 58 17.09 6.27 3.41
C ASN A 58 15.74 6.91 3.78
N GLU A 59 14.86 7.17 2.82
CA GLU A 59 13.52 7.71 3.07
C GLU A 59 12.49 6.60 2.97
N ILE A 60 11.65 6.47 4.01
CA ILE A 60 10.46 5.61 4.00
C ILE A 60 9.22 6.49 3.92
N THR A 61 8.35 6.18 2.97
CA THR A 61 7.03 6.79 2.84
C THR A 61 5.97 5.86 3.40
N PHE A 62 5.18 6.37 4.32
CA PHE A 62 3.96 5.76 4.84
C PHE A 62 2.75 6.52 4.31
N VAL A 63 1.71 5.80 3.90
CA VAL A 63 0.42 6.43 3.56
C VAL A 63 -0.64 5.90 4.51
N TYR A 64 -1.36 6.80 5.17
CA TYR A 64 -2.32 6.44 6.20
C TYR A 64 -3.62 7.25 6.12
N ALA A 65 -4.71 6.62 6.54
CA ALA A 65 -6.00 7.28 6.71
C ALA A 65 -6.14 7.82 8.13
N VAL A 66 -6.71 9.00 8.26
CA VAL A 66 -7.06 9.58 9.56
C VAL A 66 -8.40 9.00 10.02
N VAL A 67 -8.34 8.02 10.94
CA VAL A 67 -9.52 7.26 11.39
C VAL A 67 -9.70 7.24 12.91
N GLY A 68 -8.81 7.89 13.66
CA GLY A 68 -8.91 7.94 15.12
C GLY A 68 -7.74 8.66 15.78
N LYS A 69 -7.77 8.76 17.11
CA LYS A 69 -6.88 9.60 17.91
C LYS A 69 -5.39 9.52 17.53
N GLY A 70 -4.86 8.33 17.29
CA GLY A 70 -3.44 8.18 16.94
C GLY A 70 -3.09 8.75 15.55
N THR A 71 -3.94 8.51 14.55
CA THR A 71 -3.75 9.06 13.20
C THR A 71 -4.11 10.54 13.12
N GLU A 72 -5.01 11.04 13.97
CA GLU A 72 -5.23 12.48 14.15
C GLU A 72 -3.98 13.18 14.70
N GLU A 73 -3.26 12.52 15.61
CA GLU A 73 -2.00 13.04 16.12
C GLU A 73 -0.93 13.06 15.04
N PHE A 74 -0.81 11.99 14.23
CA PHE A 74 0.16 11.95 13.13
C PHE A 74 -0.03 13.09 12.13
N LYS A 75 -1.25 13.50 11.85
CA LYS A 75 -1.53 14.59 10.93
C LYS A 75 -0.93 15.94 11.39
N THR A 76 -0.58 16.07 12.67
CA THR A 76 0.04 17.29 13.21
C THR A 76 1.57 17.32 13.06
N LEU A 77 2.19 16.20 12.70
CA LEU A 77 3.64 16.11 12.50
C LEU A 77 4.11 17.06 11.39
N ARG A 78 5.31 17.63 11.60
CA ARG A 78 5.95 18.57 10.68
C ARG A 78 7.38 18.13 10.39
N ASN A 79 7.97 18.68 9.34
CA ASN A 79 9.39 18.50 9.05
C ASN A 79 10.25 18.83 10.28
N GLY A 80 11.21 17.93 10.60
CA GLY A 80 12.08 18.02 11.75
C GLY A 80 11.51 17.42 13.04
N ASP A 81 10.22 17.06 13.09
CA ASP A 81 9.66 16.32 14.22
C ASP A 81 10.27 14.92 14.32
N ILE A 82 10.29 14.36 15.52
CA ILE A 82 10.72 12.99 15.77
C ILE A 82 9.51 12.11 16.03
N ILE A 83 9.43 11.01 15.31
CA ILE A 83 8.47 9.94 15.53
C ILE A 83 9.18 8.65 15.97
N GLU A 84 8.62 7.94 16.92
CA GLU A 84 9.10 6.61 17.32
C GLU A 84 8.42 5.55 16.46
N ILE A 85 9.22 4.67 15.86
CA ILE A 85 8.76 3.58 15.01
C ILE A 85 9.37 2.25 15.44
N VAL A 86 8.65 1.15 15.21
CA VAL A 86 9.15 -0.23 15.40
C VAL A 86 8.92 -1.01 14.13
N GLY A 87 9.96 -1.55 13.57
CA GLY A 87 9.90 -2.32 12.32
C GLY A 87 11.29 -2.54 11.70
N PRO A 88 11.33 -3.12 10.49
CA PRO A 88 10.18 -3.61 9.72
C PRO A 88 9.54 -4.86 10.34
N LEU A 89 8.23 -4.96 10.27
CA LEU A 89 7.42 -6.07 10.79
C LEU A 89 6.67 -6.77 9.64
N GLY A 90 6.27 -8.02 9.87
CA GLY A 90 5.61 -8.85 8.86
C GLY A 90 6.60 -9.53 7.91
N ASN A 91 6.09 -10.47 7.11
CA ASN A 91 6.92 -11.29 6.21
C ASN A 91 7.21 -10.59 4.86
N GLY A 92 6.30 -9.72 4.40
CA GLY A 92 6.35 -9.12 3.08
C GLY A 92 6.03 -10.10 1.96
N PHE A 93 6.04 -9.59 0.73
CA PHE A 93 5.91 -10.39 -0.48
C PHE A 93 7.28 -10.98 -0.89
N ASP A 94 7.25 -12.17 -1.47
CA ASP A 94 8.45 -12.80 -2.03
C ASP A 94 8.65 -12.33 -3.48
N THR A 95 9.43 -11.29 -3.65
CA THR A 95 9.68 -10.70 -4.98
C THR A 95 10.69 -11.47 -5.83
N SER A 96 11.23 -12.59 -5.33
CA SER A 96 12.12 -13.47 -6.10
C SER A 96 11.37 -14.47 -6.99
N LYS A 97 10.07 -14.65 -6.76
CA LYS A 97 9.24 -15.58 -7.53
C LYS A 97 8.91 -15.00 -8.92
N ASP A 98 8.83 -15.89 -9.89
CA ASP A 98 8.17 -15.59 -11.15
C ASP A 98 6.64 -15.70 -10.95
N TYR A 99 5.96 -14.60 -11.10
CA TYR A 99 4.51 -14.50 -10.96
C TYR A 99 3.77 -14.55 -12.31
N GLY A 100 4.51 -14.64 -13.44
CA GLY A 100 3.93 -14.53 -14.77
C GLY A 100 3.29 -13.16 -15.01
N LYS A 101 2.09 -13.16 -15.58
CA LYS A 101 1.27 -11.93 -15.72
C LYS A 101 0.53 -11.65 -14.43
N VAL A 102 0.69 -10.45 -13.91
CA VAL A 102 0.24 -10.07 -12.57
C VAL A 102 -0.91 -9.07 -12.60
N ALA A 103 -1.96 -9.34 -11.82
CA ALA A 103 -2.89 -8.31 -11.41
C ALA A 103 -2.60 -7.89 -9.96
N LEU A 104 -2.30 -6.62 -9.74
CA LEU A 104 -2.26 -6.01 -8.41
C LEU A 104 -3.65 -5.48 -8.08
N VAL A 105 -4.29 -5.98 -7.02
CA VAL A 105 -5.65 -5.56 -6.65
C VAL A 105 -5.61 -4.87 -5.30
N GLY A 106 -5.89 -3.57 -5.29
CA GLY A 106 -5.85 -2.73 -4.10
C GLY A 106 -7.20 -2.14 -3.72
N GLY A 107 -7.50 -2.05 -2.41
CA GLY A 107 -8.70 -1.42 -1.92
C GLY A 107 -8.43 -0.40 -0.81
N GLY A 108 -8.90 0.85 -0.98
CA GLY A 108 -8.70 1.92 -0.01
C GLY A 108 -7.24 2.09 0.39
N ILE A 109 -6.95 2.18 1.70
CA ILE A 109 -5.57 2.38 2.18
C ILE A 109 -4.65 1.16 1.91
N GLY A 110 -5.19 -0.02 1.62
CA GLY A 110 -4.43 -1.21 1.22
C GLY A 110 -3.72 -1.08 -0.13
N ILE A 111 -3.97 0.00 -0.87
CA ILE A 111 -3.23 0.34 -2.09
C ILE A 111 -1.78 0.74 -1.78
N ALA A 112 -1.53 1.36 -0.64
CA ALA A 112 -0.21 1.86 -0.27
C ALA A 112 0.91 0.80 -0.37
N PRO A 113 0.82 -0.40 0.23
CA PRO A 113 1.90 -1.39 0.15
C PRO A 113 2.11 -1.96 -1.26
N LEU A 114 1.16 -1.81 -2.18
CA LEU A 114 1.30 -2.26 -3.56
C LEU A 114 2.22 -1.36 -4.40
N VAL A 115 2.51 -0.14 -3.95
CA VAL A 115 3.47 0.76 -4.60
C VAL A 115 4.88 0.18 -4.53
N GLU A 116 5.38 -0.13 -3.32
CA GLU A 116 6.72 -0.71 -3.18
C GLU A 116 6.79 -2.11 -3.82
N LEU A 117 5.68 -2.87 -3.77
CA LEU A 117 5.60 -4.17 -4.44
C LEU A 117 5.75 -4.02 -5.96
N SER A 118 4.99 -3.13 -6.59
CA SER A 118 5.07 -2.90 -8.03
C SER A 118 6.46 -2.43 -8.47
N LYS A 119 7.06 -1.52 -7.69
CA LYS A 119 8.43 -1.04 -7.90
C LYS A 119 9.46 -2.18 -7.83
N ALA A 120 9.37 -3.02 -6.80
CA ALA A 120 10.30 -4.13 -6.62
C ALA A 120 10.15 -5.21 -7.71
N LEU A 121 8.93 -5.55 -8.10
CA LEU A 121 8.67 -6.50 -9.18
C LEU A 121 9.20 -5.99 -10.51
N ARG A 122 8.94 -4.72 -10.86
CA ARG A 122 9.44 -4.08 -12.08
C ARG A 122 10.97 -3.98 -12.09
N LYS A 123 11.60 -3.69 -10.94
CA LYS A 123 13.06 -3.66 -10.80
C LYS A 123 13.69 -5.04 -11.00
N ASN A 124 13.05 -6.10 -10.53
CA ASN A 124 13.56 -7.47 -10.65
C ASN A 124 13.34 -8.06 -12.05
N ASN A 125 12.29 -7.63 -12.74
CA ASN A 125 11.97 -8.03 -14.11
C ASN A 125 11.33 -6.84 -14.84
N GLU A 126 12.11 -6.20 -15.72
CA GLU A 126 11.66 -5.01 -16.47
C GLU A 126 10.53 -5.34 -17.47
N ASP A 127 10.45 -6.59 -17.93
CA ASP A 127 9.46 -7.05 -18.91
C ASP A 127 8.19 -7.64 -18.28
N ILE A 128 8.08 -7.68 -16.93
CA ILE A 128 6.91 -8.21 -16.24
C ILE A 128 5.63 -7.51 -16.72
N LYS A 129 4.61 -8.29 -17.07
CA LYS A 129 3.28 -7.75 -17.38
C LYS A 129 2.48 -7.61 -16.09
N MET A 130 2.16 -6.39 -15.73
CA MET A 130 1.59 -6.08 -14.44
C MET A 130 0.58 -4.94 -14.54
N ASP A 131 -0.69 -5.22 -14.28
CA ASP A 131 -1.76 -4.25 -14.25
C ASP A 131 -2.23 -3.99 -12.82
N PHE A 132 -2.70 -2.77 -12.56
CA PHE A 132 -3.23 -2.38 -11.27
C PHE A 132 -4.75 -2.16 -11.33
N TYR A 133 -5.45 -2.75 -10.38
CA TYR A 133 -6.88 -2.60 -10.13
C TYR A 133 -7.10 -1.92 -8.78
N GLY A 134 -7.54 -0.67 -8.80
CA GLY A 134 -7.71 0.15 -7.61
C GLY A 134 -9.18 0.43 -7.29
N GLY A 135 -9.64 -0.05 -6.12
CA GLY A 135 -10.97 0.26 -5.59
C GLY A 135 -10.90 1.35 -4.52
N TYR A 136 -11.63 2.43 -4.71
CA TYR A 136 -11.67 3.57 -3.79
C TYR A 136 -13.10 3.86 -3.36
N ARG A 137 -13.27 4.66 -2.30
CA ARG A 137 -14.60 5.15 -1.95
C ARG A 137 -15.06 6.15 -3.00
N ASP A 138 -14.38 7.28 -3.16
CA ASP A 138 -14.66 8.29 -4.18
C ASP A 138 -13.41 9.04 -4.65
N ASP A 139 -12.49 9.37 -3.75
CA ASP A 139 -11.27 10.08 -4.11
C ASP A 139 -10.12 9.09 -4.38
N VAL A 140 -9.37 9.34 -5.43
CA VAL A 140 -8.29 8.49 -5.95
C VAL A 140 -6.93 9.10 -5.57
N TYR A 141 -5.99 8.27 -5.15
CA TYR A 141 -4.63 8.65 -4.75
C TYR A 141 -3.62 7.57 -5.13
N LEU A 142 -2.33 7.92 -5.21
CA LEU A 142 -1.19 7.06 -5.57
C LEU A 142 -1.20 6.52 -7.01
N GLN A 143 -2.19 6.86 -7.84
CA GLN A 143 -2.24 6.40 -9.23
C GLN A 143 -1.02 6.87 -10.04
N ASP A 144 -0.60 8.12 -9.86
CA ASP A 144 0.53 8.70 -10.60
C ASP A 144 1.87 8.05 -10.21
N VAL A 145 1.97 7.55 -8.96
CA VAL A 145 3.13 6.80 -8.50
C VAL A 145 3.11 5.38 -9.08
N LEU A 146 1.96 4.71 -9.05
CA LEU A 146 1.78 3.36 -9.59
C LEU A 146 2.02 3.30 -11.11
N LEU A 147 1.59 4.33 -11.86
CA LEU A 147 1.81 4.42 -13.32
C LEU A 147 3.29 4.33 -13.72
N ARG A 148 4.21 4.57 -12.81
CA ARG A 148 5.66 4.42 -13.09
C ARG A 148 6.10 2.95 -13.18
N TYR A 149 5.31 2.03 -12.65
CA TYR A 149 5.71 0.64 -12.44
C TYR A 149 4.78 -0.37 -13.10
N VAL A 150 3.51 -0.03 -13.36
CA VAL A 150 2.51 -0.92 -13.95
C VAL A 150 2.21 -0.56 -15.40
N ASP A 151 1.68 -1.52 -16.18
CA ASP A 151 1.37 -1.31 -17.61
C ASP A 151 0.02 -0.61 -17.78
N GLU A 152 -1.02 -1.01 -17.02
CA GLU A 152 -2.35 -0.40 -17.05
C GLU A 152 -2.90 -0.16 -15.64
N ILE A 153 -3.76 0.86 -15.50
CA ILE A 153 -4.51 1.13 -14.28
C ILE A 153 -6.00 1.08 -14.59
N ARG A 154 -6.72 0.30 -13.78
CA ARG A 154 -8.19 0.25 -13.77
C ARG A 154 -8.70 0.64 -12.40
N LEU A 155 -9.67 1.55 -12.39
CA LEU A 155 -10.19 2.14 -11.18
C LEU A 155 -11.68 1.87 -11.03
N SER A 156 -12.13 1.77 -9.79
CA SER A 156 -13.54 1.82 -9.43
C SER A 156 -13.74 2.73 -8.23
N THR A 157 -14.89 3.42 -8.23
CA THR A 157 -15.35 4.27 -7.12
C THR A 157 -16.83 4.05 -6.87
N ASN A 158 -17.30 4.33 -5.65
CA ASN A 158 -18.72 4.16 -5.31
C ASN A 158 -19.63 5.02 -6.20
N SER A 159 -19.20 6.26 -6.48
CA SER A 159 -19.94 7.20 -7.32
C SER A 159 -19.77 6.95 -8.83
N GLY A 160 -18.69 6.28 -9.24
CA GLY A 160 -18.27 6.21 -10.64
C GLY A 160 -17.58 7.47 -11.15
N LYS A 161 -17.20 8.39 -10.26
CA LYS A 161 -16.48 9.63 -10.62
C LYS A 161 -15.14 9.34 -11.29
N TYR A 162 -14.49 8.27 -10.85
CA TYR A 162 -13.25 7.78 -11.45
C TYR A 162 -13.41 6.29 -11.78
N GLY A 163 -13.40 5.95 -13.06
CA GLY A 163 -13.50 4.59 -13.56
C GLY A 163 -14.88 3.96 -13.40
N HIS A 164 -14.91 2.68 -13.03
CA HIS A 164 -16.15 1.91 -12.88
C HIS A 164 -16.94 2.36 -11.65
N LYS A 165 -18.26 2.42 -11.77
CA LYS A 165 -19.16 2.61 -10.62
C LYS A 165 -19.43 1.28 -9.94
N GLY A 166 -18.91 1.09 -8.74
CA GLY A 166 -19.07 -0.15 -7.98
C GLY A 166 -17.76 -0.68 -7.43
N PHE A 167 -17.66 -2.00 -7.30
CA PHE A 167 -16.48 -2.64 -6.74
C PHE A 167 -15.43 -2.96 -7.80
N ILE A 168 -14.17 -2.90 -7.43
CA ILE A 168 -13.06 -3.23 -8.34
C ILE A 168 -13.12 -4.68 -8.83
N THR A 169 -13.70 -5.58 -8.03
CA THR A 169 -13.93 -6.97 -8.39
C THR A 169 -14.90 -7.16 -9.56
N ASP A 170 -15.76 -6.17 -9.83
CA ASP A 170 -16.75 -6.24 -10.91
C ASP A 170 -16.10 -6.15 -12.30
N ILE A 171 -14.91 -5.53 -12.36
CA ILE A 171 -14.14 -5.33 -13.60
C ILE A 171 -12.83 -6.12 -13.64
N LEU A 172 -12.58 -6.99 -12.66
CA LEU A 172 -11.36 -7.80 -12.59
C LEU A 172 -11.39 -8.95 -13.60
N GLU A 173 -10.60 -8.82 -14.67
CA GLU A 173 -10.53 -9.77 -15.77
C GLU A 173 -9.50 -10.88 -15.50
N LEU A 174 -9.81 -11.80 -14.59
CA LEU A 174 -8.88 -12.83 -14.11
C LEU A 174 -8.23 -13.68 -15.22
N SER A 175 -8.94 -13.95 -16.33
CA SER A 175 -8.41 -14.78 -17.43
C SER A 175 -7.17 -14.21 -18.12
N LYS A 176 -6.78 -12.98 -17.84
CA LYS A 176 -5.60 -12.31 -18.39
C LYS A 176 -4.34 -12.55 -17.57
N TYR A 177 -4.45 -13.10 -16.36
CA TYR A 177 -3.37 -13.14 -15.38
C TYR A 177 -3.07 -14.54 -14.88
N ASP A 178 -1.81 -14.77 -14.56
CA ASP A 178 -1.32 -16.00 -13.95
C ASP A 178 -1.39 -15.91 -12.41
N THR A 179 -1.22 -14.70 -11.88
CA THR A 179 -1.21 -14.46 -10.44
C THR A 179 -1.93 -13.15 -10.09
N VAL A 180 -2.65 -13.15 -8.97
CA VAL A 180 -3.24 -11.97 -8.37
C VAL A 180 -2.58 -11.71 -7.02
N LEU A 181 -2.08 -10.49 -6.81
CA LEU A 181 -1.56 -10.04 -5.52
C LEU A 181 -2.50 -8.94 -4.99
N CYS A 182 -3.09 -9.15 -3.82
CA CYS A 182 -4.12 -8.24 -3.33
C CYS A 182 -3.86 -7.73 -1.92
N CYS A 183 -4.28 -6.49 -1.66
CA CYS A 183 -4.26 -5.89 -0.34
C CYS A 183 -5.43 -4.90 -0.18
N GLY A 184 -6.15 -4.97 0.96
CA GLY A 184 -7.27 -4.08 1.23
C GLY A 184 -8.23 -4.62 2.28
N PRO A 185 -9.48 -4.15 2.30
CA PRO A 185 -10.50 -4.65 3.21
C PRO A 185 -10.71 -6.16 3.08
N SER A 186 -10.91 -6.85 4.21
CA SER A 186 -11.07 -8.32 4.25
C SER A 186 -12.14 -8.82 3.27
N VAL A 187 -13.28 -8.16 3.22
CA VAL A 187 -14.38 -8.51 2.30
C VAL A 187 -13.94 -8.49 0.83
N MET A 188 -13.13 -7.49 0.44
CA MET A 188 -12.58 -7.42 -0.92
C MET A 188 -11.59 -8.57 -1.17
N MET A 189 -10.65 -8.79 -0.24
CA MET A 189 -9.65 -9.85 -0.37
C MET A 189 -10.30 -11.24 -0.42
N GLU A 190 -11.28 -11.53 0.43
CA GLU A 190 -12.06 -12.78 0.40
C GLU A 190 -12.73 -13.00 -0.96
N LYS A 191 -13.35 -11.94 -1.53
CA LYS A 191 -13.97 -12.01 -2.85
C LYS A 191 -12.94 -12.31 -3.94
N VAL A 192 -11.79 -11.60 -3.94
CA VAL A 192 -10.70 -11.83 -4.90
C VAL A 192 -10.18 -13.26 -4.80
N VAL A 193 -9.92 -13.75 -3.57
CA VAL A 193 -9.45 -15.13 -3.34
C VAL A 193 -10.47 -16.17 -3.85
N SER A 194 -11.76 -15.97 -3.57
CA SER A 194 -12.81 -16.87 -4.07
C SER A 194 -12.82 -16.92 -5.60
N MET A 195 -12.80 -15.76 -6.25
CA MET A 195 -12.80 -15.64 -7.72
C MET A 195 -11.56 -16.31 -8.35
N CYS A 196 -10.39 -16.14 -7.73
CA CYS A 196 -9.15 -16.77 -8.19
C CYS A 196 -9.21 -18.30 -8.05
N LYS A 197 -9.68 -18.82 -6.92
CA LYS A 197 -9.84 -20.26 -6.67
C LYS A 197 -10.79 -20.91 -7.67
N GLU A 198 -11.91 -20.28 -7.98
CA GLU A 198 -12.89 -20.77 -8.97
C GLU A 198 -12.28 -20.90 -10.38
N LYS A 199 -11.27 -20.10 -10.70
CA LYS A 199 -10.60 -20.07 -12.00
C LYS A 199 -9.21 -20.74 -12.00
N GLY A 200 -8.75 -21.28 -10.87
CA GLY A 200 -7.43 -21.90 -10.75
C GLY A 200 -6.25 -20.93 -10.89
N ILE A 201 -6.44 -19.66 -10.54
CA ILE A 201 -5.43 -18.60 -10.61
C ILE A 201 -4.74 -18.47 -9.25
N ASN A 202 -3.42 -18.27 -9.26
CA ASN A 202 -2.65 -18.07 -8.04
C ASN A 202 -3.06 -16.75 -7.33
N VAL A 203 -3.14 -16.76 -6.00
CA VAL A 203 -3.47 -15.57 -5.20
C VAL A 203 -2.75 -15.59 -3.85
#